data_63e9ad9d9236509e8e52a3282c3dd79d
#
_entry.id   63e9ad9d9236509e8e52a3282c3dd79d
#
_cell.length_a   1.000
_cell.length_b   1.000
_cell.length_c   1.000
_cell.angle_alpha   90.00
_cell.angle_beta   90.00
_cell.angle_gamma   90.00
#
_symmetry.space_group_name_H-M   'P 1'
#
loop_
_entity.id
_entity.type
_entity.pdbx_description
1 polymer ?
#
loop_
_entity_poly.entity_id
_entity_poly.type
_entity_poly.pdbx_seq_one_letter_code
_entity_poly.pdbx_strand_id
1 'polypeptide(L)'
;MSKKIPTLLLMIGAILQTVPVHAANSQPPLTVVPSVDLARYAGRWYEIARLPNRFQRDCATNTTATYTLRPDGKITVVNECRKADGRLKSAKGTARVSDPKGPNTKLKVTFFWPFSGNYWIIDLDPEYRWVVVGEPGRDYLWILSREPRMDDAIYNQIIERVKQQGYEVGRLMKTAQPS
;
A
#
# COMPACT_ATOMS: atom_id res chain seq x y z
N MET A 1 -33.14 -22.98 -80.32
CA MET A 1 -32.42 -23.76 -79.25
C MET A 1 -31.90 -22.78 -78.21
N SER A 2 -32.61 -22.62 -77.12
CA SER A 2 -32.29 -21.62 -76.06
C SER A 2 -31.59 -22.33 -74.90
N LYS A 3 -30.34 -21.97 -74.68
CA LYS A 3 -29.49 -22.48 -73.55
C LYS A 3 -29.79 -21.67 -72.29
N LYS A 4 -30.44 -22.32 -71.29
CA LYS A 4 -30.57 -21.73 -69.93
C LYS A 4 -29.28 -21.88 -69.15
N ILE A 5 -28.72 -20.77 -68.64
CA ILE A 5 -27.60 -20.74 -67.74
C ILE A 5 -28.14 -20.81 -66.32
N PRO A 6 -27.70 -21.69 -65.42
CA PRO A 6 -28.13 -21.70 -64.03
C PRO A 6 -27.36 -20.63 -63.23
N THR A 7 -28.12 -19.77 -62.55
CA THR A 7 -27.59 -18.76 -61.62
C THR A 7 -27.17 -19.46 -60.33
N LEU A 8 -25.89 -19.47 -60.02
CA LEU A 8 -25.31 -19.97 -58.78
C LEU A 8 -25.41 -18.89 -57.69
N LEU A 9 -26.30 -19.11 -56.73
CA LEU A 9 -26.50 -18.22 -55.59
C LEU A 9 -25.40 -18.49 -54.56
N LEU A 10 -24.43 -17.58 -54.43
CA LEU A 10 -23.38 -17.66 -53.44
C LEU A 10 -23.90 -17.15 -52.10
N MET A 11 -24.16 -18.03 -51.14
CA MET A 11 -24.52 -17.68 -49.76
C MET A 11 -23.20 -17.36 -49.02
N ILE A 12 -22.93 -16.08 -48.76
CA ILE A 12 -21.83 -15.62 -47.91
C ILE A 12 -22.31 -15.68 -46.46
N GLY A 13 -21.94 -16.73 -45.75
CA GLY A 13 -22.17 -16.86 -44.33
C GLY A 13 -21.20 -15.94 -43.55
N ALA A 14 -21.71 -14.87 -42.99
CA ALA A 14 -20.92 -14.03 -42.08
C ALA A 14 -20.70 -14.75 -40.74
N ILE A 15 -19.50 -15.25 -40.53
CA ILE A 15 -19.10 -15.80 -39.23
C ILE A 15 -18.82 -14.61 -38.28
N LEU A 16 -19.78 -14.34 -37.39
CA LEU A 16 -19.54 -13.43 -36.26
C LEU A 16 -18.50 -14.08 -35.32
N GLN A 17 -17.26 -13.63 -35.41
CA GLN A 17 -16.24 -14.00 -34.41
C GLN A 17 -16.50 -13.20 -33.14
N THR A 18 -17.02 -13.86 -32.11
CA THR A 18 -17.10 -13.29 -30.75
C THR A 18 -15.70 -13.26 -30.18
N VAL A 19 -15.06 -12.08 -30.15
CA VAL A 19 -13.78 -11.84 -29.46
C VAL A 19 -14.10 -11.94 -27.95
N PRO A 20 -13.45 -12.84 -27.19
CA PRO A 20 -13.63 -12.86 -25.74
C PRO A 20 -13.09 -11.55 -25.17
N VAL A 21 -13.98 -10.73 -24.63
CA VAL A 21 -13.60 -9.58 -23.81
C VAL A 21 -12.96 -10.15 -22.55
N HIS A 22 -11.65 -10.15 -22.50
CA HIS A 22 -10.93 -10.37 -21.25
C HIS A 22 -11.31 -9.21 -20.33
N ALA A 23 -12.21 -9.48 -19.38
CA ALA A 23 -12.44 -8.58 -18.26
C ALA A 23 -11.09 -8.43 -17.53
N ALA A 24 -10.39 -7.33 -17.75
CA ALA A 24 -9.24 -6.98 -16.97
C ALA A 24 -9.73 -6.98 -15.50
N ASN A 25 -9.13 -7.83 -14.68
CA ASN A 25 -9.42 -7.97 -13.27
C ASN A 25 -8.91 -6.72 -12.56
N SER A 26 -9.53 -5.56 -12.84
CA SER A 26 -9.17 -4.27 -12.25
C SER A 26 -9.68 -4.28 -10.82
N GLN A 27 -8.77 -4.52 -9.89
CA GLN A 27 -9.07 -4.35 -8.47
C GLN A 27 -9.63 -2.94 -8.24
N PRO A 28 -10.64 -2.78 -7.37
CA PRO A 28 -11.19 -1.46 -7.08
C PRO A 28 -10.08 -0.52 -6.55
N PRO A 29 -10.20 0.79 -6.77
CA PRO A 29 -9.25 1.78 -6.24
C PRO A 29 -9.05 1.59 -4.74
N LEU A 30 -7.79 1.71 -4.28
CA LEU A 30 -7.45 1.61 -2.87
C LEU A 30 -8.13 2.77 -2.11
N THR A 31 -8.90 2.43 -1.07
CA THR A 31 -9.57 3.42 -0.23
C THR A 31 -8.58 3.96 0.82
N VAL A 32 -8.66 5.25 1.11
CA VAL A 32 -7.90 5.91 2.16
C VAL A 32 -8.84 6.48 3.22
N VAL A 33 -8.33 6.72 4.43
CA VAL A 33 -9.11 7.44 5.45
C VAL A 33 -9.42 8.87 4.97
N PRO A 34 -10.54 9.49 5.40
CA PRO A 34 -10.95 10.81 4.86
C PRO A 34 -9.94 11.92 5.10
N SER A 35 -9.33 11.94 6.29
CA SER A 35 -8.35 12.94 6.70
C SER A 35 -7.44 12.41 7.80
N VAL A 36 -6.30 13.05 8.02
CA VAL A 36 -5.39 12.78 9.13
C VAL A 36 -4.93 14.08 9.78
N ASP A 37 -4.96 14.13 11.10
CA ASP A 37 -4.26 15.16 11.88
C ASP A 37 -2.78 14.81 11.92
N LEU A 38 -1.97 15.52 11.14
CA LEU A 38 -0.53 15.27 11.04
C LEU A 38 0.22 15.54 12.34
N ALA A 39 -0.29 16.41 13.21
CA ALA A 39 0.31 16.66 14.53
C ALA A 39 0.10 15.45 15.46
N ARG A 40 -1.11 14.88 15.48
CA ARG A 40 -1.38 13.62 16.21
C ARG A 40 -0.65 12.42 15.60
N TYR A 41 -0.48 12.44 14.27
CA TYR A 41 0.23 11.39 13.54
C TYR A 41 1.74 11.38 13.82
N ALA A 42 2.33 12.53 14.12
CA ALA A 42 3.75 12.68 14.43
C ALA A 42 4.18 11.82 15.64
N GLY A 43 5.49 11.65 15.80
CA GLY A 43 6.09 10.80 16.83
C GLY A 43 6.49 9.43 16.36
N ARG A 44 6.76 8.53 17.30
CA ARG A 44 7.23 7.16 17.03
C ARG A 44 6.07 6.20 16.80
N TRP A 45 6.30 5.28 15.85
CA TRP A 45 5.47 4.13 15.57
C TRP A 45 6.32 2.86 15.51
N TYR A 46 5.81 1.76 16.05
CA TYR A 46 6.40 0.43 15.96
C TYR A 46 5.75 -0.35 14.83
N GLU A 47 6.57 -0.97 13.98
CA GLU A 47 6.06 -1.85 12.93
C GLU A 47 5.60 -3.18 13.56
N ILE A 48 4.33 -3.52 13.42
CA ILE A 48 3.74 -4.77 13.89
C ILE A 48 3.84 -5.85 12.82
N ALA A 49 3.55 -5.48 11.57
CA ALA A 49 3.67 -6.36 10.42
C ALA A 49 3.88 -5.57 9.14
N ARG A 50 4.41 -6.24 8.13
CA ARG A 50 4.56 -5.67 6.78
C ARG A 50 4.46 -6.74 5.70
N LEU A 51 4.21 -6.34 4.45
CA LEU A 51 4.56 -7.16 3.30
C LEU A 51 6.07 -7.20 3.09
N PRO A 52 6.65 -8.32 2.61
CA PRO A 52 8.05 -8.40 2.24
C PRO A 52 8.42 -7.29 1.26
N ASN A 53 9.51 -6.57 1.54
CA ASN A 53 9.96 -5.50 0.65
C ASN A 53 11.50 -5.40 0.62
N ARG A 54 12.02 -4.85 -0.48
CA ARG A 54 13.47 -4.74 -0.71
C ARG A 54 14.18 -3.78 0.25
N PHE A 55 13.46 -2.78 0.79
CA PHE A 55 14.07 -1.75 1.64
C PHE A 55 14.40 -2.27 3.04
N GLN A 56 13.64 -3.27 3.50
CA GLN A 56 13.75 -3.84 4.84
C GLN A 56 14.28 -5.27 4.83
N ARG A 57 14.91 -5.72 3.72
CA ARG A 57 15.43 -7.08 3.59
C ARG A 57 16.42 -7.45 4.70
N ASP A 58 17.22 -6.46 5.17
CA ASP A 58 18.21 -6.66 6.24
C ASP A 58 17.65 -6.38 7.64
N CYS A 59 16.38 -5.97 7.77
CA CYS A 59 15.74 -5.68 9.05
C CYS A 59 15.25 -6.98 9.69
N ALA A 60 15.80 -7.36 10.81
CA ALA A 60 15.41 -8.56 11.55
C ALA A 60 14.40 -8.24 12.66
N THR A 61 14.63 -7.16 13.43
CA THR A 61 13.79 -6.82 14.60
C THR A 61 13.74 -5.32 14.84
N ASN A 62 12.90 -4.91 15.79
CA ASN A 62 12.86 -3.54 16.35
C ASN A 62 12.66 -2.47 15.27
N THR A 63 11.85 -2.73 14.27
CA THR A 63 11.56 -1.75 13.21
C THR A 63 10.63 -0.68 13.75
N THR A 64 11.06 0.58 13.60
CA THR A 64 10.28 1.75 13.97
C THR A 64 10.29 2.79 12.87
N ALA A 65 9.27 3.66 12.86
CA ALA A 65 9.21 4.86 12.04
C ALA A 65 8.92 6.05 12.95
N THR A 66 9.72 7.10 12.85
CA THR A 66 9.52 8.35 13.59
C THR A 66 9.23 9.48 12.61
N TYR A 67 8.10 10.15 12.82
CA TYR A 67 7.64 11.26 12.00
C TYR A 67 7.74 12.57 12.77
N THR A 68 8.33 13.59 12.15
CA THR A 68 8.44 14.93 12.73
C THR A 68 7.88 15.94 11.74
N LEU A 69 6.81 16.62 12.12
CA LEU A 69 6.22 17.68 11.32
C LEU A 69 7.16 18.90 11.31
N ARG A 70 7.40 19.44 10.12
CA ARG A 70 8.29 20.59 9.91
C ARG A 70 7.46 21.87 9.73
N PRO A 71 8.07 23.05 10.00
CA PRO A 71 7.39 24.33 9.76
C PRO A 71 6.95 24.56 8.30
N ASP A 72 7.63 23.92 7.31
CA ASP A 72 7.29 23.99 5.89
C ASP A 72 6.16 23.02 5.48
N GLY A 73 5.47 22.39 6.43
CA GLY A 73 4.40 21.43 6.21
C GLY A 73 4.85 20.06 5.73
N LYS A 74 6.15 19.85 5.51
CA LYS A 74 6.69 18.52 5.21
C LYS A 74 6.93 17.74 6.51
N ILE A 75 7.16 16.44 6.36
CA ILE A 75 7.39 15.53 7.47
C ILE A 75 8.77 14.90 7.30
N THR A 76 9.62 15.05 8.29
CA THR A 76 10.85 14.25 8.38
C THR A 76 10.45 12.83 8.81
N VAL A 77 10.95 11.83 8.11
CA VAL A 77 10.73 10.41 8.41
C VAL A 77 12.06 9.76 8.73
N VAL A 78 12.15 9.11 9.89
CA VAL A 78 13.32 8.31 10.27
C VAL A 78 12.83 6.88 10.51
N ASN A 79 13.29 5.95 9.66
CA ASN A 79 13.04 4.53 9.82
C ASN A 79 14.28 3.86 10.41
N GLU A 80 14.11 3.05 11.44
CA GLU A 80 15.18 2.33 12.11
C GLU A 80 14.81 0.86 12.29
N CYS A 81 15.80 -0.03 12.26
CA CYS A 81 15.64 -1.43 12.60
C CYS A 81 16.96 -2.04 13.06
N ARG A 82 16.91 -3.20 13.73
CA ARG A 82 18.09 -4.01 14.02
C ARG A 82 18.24 -5.07 12.92
N LYS A 83 19.47 -5.22 12.43
CA LYS A 83 19.86 -6.32 11.57
C LYS A 83 20.04 -7.61 12.39
N ALA A 84 20.18 -8.76 11.72
CA ALA A 84 20.41 -10.05 12.38
C ALA A 84 21.67 -10.07 13.25
N ASP A 85 22.69 -9.27 12.91
CA ASP A 85 23.92 -9.11 13.68
C ASP A 85 23.81 -8.07 14.82
N GLY A 86 22.61 -7.55 15.10
CA GLY A 86 22.31 -6.58 16.15
C GLY A 86 22.62 -5.12 15.76
N ARG A 87 23.29 -4.85 14.64
CA ARG A 87 23.63 -3.47 14.22
C ARG A 87 22.37 -2.69 13.88
N LEU A 88 22.37 -1.41 14.26
CA LEU A 88 21.32 -0.48 13.87
C LEU A 88 21.43 -0.13 12.37
N LYS A 89 20.32 -0.19 11.68
CA LYS A 89 20.15 0.39 10.35
C LYS A 89 19.17 1.54 10.48
N SER A 90 19.52 2.71 9.95
CA SER A 90 18.68 3.90 9.95
C SER A 90 18.61 4.49 8.55
N ALA A 91 17.43 5.01 8.18
CA ALA A 91 17.22 5.74 6.94
C ALA A 91 16.36 6.97 7.22
N LYS A 92 16.85 8.14 6.77
CA LYS A 92 16.13 9.42 6.91
C LYS A 92 15.57 9.85 5.56
N GLY A 93 14.31 10.23 5.54
CA GLY A 93 13.61 10.70 4.36
C GLY A 93 12.71 11.89 4.66
N THR A 94 11.99 12.32 3.63
CA THR A 94 11.01 13.40 3.72
C THR A 94 9.70 12.95 3.09
N ALA A 95 8.58 13.11 3.80
CA ALA A 95 7.24 12.93 3.27
C ALA A 95 6.57 14.28 3.05
N ARG A 96 5.68 14.33 2.07
CA ARG A 96 4.82 15.48 1.76
C ARG A 96 3.47 15.01 1.27
N VAL A 97 2.44 15.79 1.46
CA VAL A 97 1.13 15.55 0.85
C VAL A 97 1.29 15.51 -0.67
N SER A 98 0.71 14.51 -1.32
CA SER A 98 0.88 14.26 -2.75
C SER A 98 0.26 15.37 -3.61
N ASP A 99 -0.93 15.79 -3.21
CA ASP A 99 -1.69 16.87 -3.84
C ASP A 99 -2.21 17.83 -2.74
N PRO A 100 -1.77 19.09 -2.70
CA PRO A 100 -2.23 20.07 -1.71
C PRO A 100 -3.74 20.33 -1.72
N LYS A 101 -4.42 20.04 -2.84
CA LYS A 101 -5.88 20.15 -2.97
C LYS A 101 -6.61 18.85 -2.69
N GLY A 102 -5.88 17.75 -2.57
CA GLY A 102 -6.41 16.42 -2.33
C GLY A 102 -6.42 16.06 -0.85
N PRO A 103 -6.79 14.81 -0.51
CA PRO A 103 -6.77 14.33 0.86
C PRO A 103 -5.33 14.27 1.38
N ASN A 104 -5.11 14.81 2.58
CA ASN A 104 -3.81 14.80 3.26
C ASN A 104 -3.36 13.40 3.73
N THR A 105 -4.15 12.39 3.45
CA THR A 105 -3.91 10.97 3.72
C THR A 105 -3.10 10.28 2.63
N LYS A 106 -2.92 10.94 1.48
CA LYS A 106 -2.08 10.49 0.37
C LYS A 106 -0.79 11.28 0.37
N LEU A 107 0.29 10.64 0.83
CA LEU A 107 1.61 11.26 0.86
C LEU A 107 2.54 10.62 -0.17
N LYS A 108 3.63 11.31 -0.48
CA LYS A 108 4.82 10.78 -1.15
C LYS A 108 5.99 10.87 -0.19
N VAL A 109 6.74 9.78 -0.07
CA VAL A 109 7.95 9.70 0.75
C VAL A 109 9.18 9.53 -0.13
N THR A 110 10.24 10.29 0.16
CA THR A 110 11.52 10.28 -0.55
C THR A 110 12.63 9.99 0.43
N PHE A 111 13.32 8.87 0.26
CA PHE A 111 14.55 8.53 0.98
C PHE A 111 15.80 8.82 0.13
N PHE A 112 15.70 8.65 -1.19
CA PHE A 112 16.79 8.89 -2.14
C PHE A 112 16.26 9.68 -3.33
N TRP A 113 16.60 10.96 -3.38
CA TRP A 113 16.21 11.81 -4.50
C TRP A 113 16.82 11.29 -5.81
N PRO A 114 16.10 11.28 -6.97
CA PRO A 114 14.74 11.83 -7.19
C PRO A 114 13.58 10.85 -6.93
N PHE A 115 13.84 9.67 -6.42
CA PHE A 115 12.85 8.61 -6.29
C PHE A 115 11.94 8.80 -5.07
N SER A 116 10.63 8.76 -5.30
CA SER A 116 9.63 8.81 -4.25
C SER A 116 8.63 7.66 -4.36
N GLY A 117 8.18 7.15 -3.22
CA GLY A 117 7.13 6.14 -3.12
C GLY A 117 5.81 6.73 -2.64
N ASN A 118 4.70 6.09 -3.03
CA ASN A 118 3.40 6.40 -2.46
C ASN A 118 3.34 5.89 -1.01
N TYR A 119 2.72 6.69 -0.16
CA TYR A 119 2.50 6.41 1.25
C TYR A 119 1.06 6.85 1.58
N TRP A 120 0.12 5.92 1.51
CA TRP A 120 -1.30 6.19 1.68
C TRP A 120 -1.78 5.63 3.00
N ILE A 121 -2.43 6.46 3.82
CA ILE A 121 -3.04 6.05 5.07
C ILE A 121 -4.41 5.44 4.73
N ILE A 122 -4.48 4.10 4.76
CA ILE A 122 -5.64 3.34 4.29
C ILE A 122 -6.57 2.91 5.42
N ASP A 123 -6.06 2.88 6.65
CA ASP A 123 -6.84 2.65 7.86
C ASP A 123 -6.14 3.30 9.05
N LEU A 124 -6.90 3.80 10.02
CA LEU A 124 -6.36 4.55 11.16
C LEU A 124 -7.32 4.44 12.35
N ASP A 125 -6.79 4.10 13.50
CA ASP A 125 -7.53 4.16 14.76
C ASP A 125 -7.95 5.61 15.09
N PRO A 126 -9.21 5.88 15.49
CA PRO A 126 -9.65 7.23 15.85
C PRO A 126 -8.80 7.88 16.94
N GLU A 127 -8.24 7.07 17.86
CA GLU A 127 -7.35 7.53 18.92
C GLU A 127 -5.86 7.50 18.51
N TYR A 128 -5.55 7.22 17.24
CA TYR A 128 -4.19 7.15 16.69
C TYR A 128 -3.29 6.12 17.38
N ARG A 129 -3.85 5.03 17.88
CA ARG A 129 -3.09 3.95 18.52
C ARG A 129 -2.41 3.04 17.50
N TRP A 130 -3.03 2.87 16.33
CA TRP A 130 -2.48 2.10 15.22
C TRP A 130 -2.86 2.73 13.87
N VAL A 131 -2.11 2.39 12.84
CA VAL A 131 -2.32 2.86 11.47
C VAL A 131 -1.94 1.76 10.47
N VAL A 132 -2.63 1.74 9.35
CA VAL A 132 -2.26 0.91 8.19
C VAL A 132 -1.86 1.82 7.04
N VAL A 133 -0.68 1.56 6.52
CA VAL A 133 -0.11 2.28 5.39
C VAL A 133 0.02 1.36 4.21
N GLY A 134 -0.47 1.79 3.06
CA GLY A 134 -0.40 1.05 1.82
C GLY A 134 -0.05 1.94 0.63
N GLU A 135 -0.17 1.38 -0.57
CA GLU A 135 0.01 2.11 -1.82
C GLU A 135 -0.87 1.48 -2.93
N PRO A 136 -1.14 2.20 -4.04
CA PRO A 136 -2.13 1.78 -5.05
C PRO A 136 -1.88 0.42 -5.70
N GLY A 137 -0.60 0.01 -5.85
CA GLY A 137 -0.22 -1.28 -6.45
C GLY A 137 -0.41 -2.48 -5.53
N ARG A 138 -0.57 -2.22 -4.22
CA ARG A 138 -0.68 -3.25 -3.16
C ARG A 138 0.56 -4.13 -2.98
N ASP A 139 1.70 -3.69 -3.50
CA ASP A 139 2.99 -4.36 -3.31
C ASP A 139 3.58 -4.08 -1.92
N TYR A 140 3.16 -2.97 -1.28
CA TYR A 140 3.65 -2.53 0.02
C TYR A 140 2.50 -2.31 0.98
N LEU A 141 2.67 -2.84 2.19
CA LEU A 141 1.77 -2.65 3.32
C LEU A 141 2.57 -2.65 4.61
N TRP A 142 2.22 -1.73 5.52
CA TRP A 142 2.73 -1.70 6.89
C TRP A 142 1.58 -1.53 7.87
N ILE A 143 1.60 -2.31 8.94
CA ILE A 143 0.73 -2.15 10.11
C ILE A 143 1.63 -1.62 11.22
N LEU A 144 1.34 -0.42 11.68
CA LEU A 144 2.13 0.28 12.70
C LEU A 144 1.28 0.50 13.95
N SER A 145 1.93 0.53 15.13
CA SER A 145 1.27 0.79 16.42
C SER A 145 2.09 1.79 17.24
N ARG A 146 1.43 2.50 18.16
CA ARG A 146 2.11 3.32 19.17
C ARG A 146 2.83 2.47 20.21
N GLU A 147 2.36 1.26 20.40
CA GLU A 147 2.95 0.30 21.33
C GLU A 147 3.72 -0.79 20.56
N PRO A 148 4.78 -1.36 21.14
CA PRO A 148 5.55 -2.43 20.51
C PRO A 148 4.76 -3.73 20.33
N ARG A 149 3.62 -3.86 21.00
CA ARG A 149 2.68 -4.99 20.89
C ARG A 149 1.30 -4.51 20.51
N MET A 150 0.60 -5.31 19.75
CA MET A 150 -0.78 -5.09 19.35
C MET A 150 -1.64 -6.26 19.83
N ASP A 151 -2.83 -5.96 20.31
CA ASP A 151 -3.82 -6.97 20.65
C ASP A 151 -4.18 -7.81 19.41
N ASP A 152 -4.25 -9.13 19.58
CA ASP A 152 -4.52 -10.05 18.47
C ASP A 152 -5.92 -9.85 17.87
N ALA A 153 -6.93 -9.45 18.64
CA ALA A 153 -8.26 -9.16 18.11
C ALA A 153 -8.22 -7.91 17.21
N ILE A 154 -7.50 -6.86 17.62
CA ILE A 154 -7.28 -5.64 16.79
C ILE A 154 -6.52 -6.02 15.53
N TYR A 155 -5.44 -6.78 15.65
CA TYR A 155 -4.66 -7.24 14.52
C TYR A 155 -5.52 -7.99 13.51
N ASN A 156 -6.30 -8.96 13.95
CA ASN A 156 -7.17 -9.77 13.09
C ASN A 156 -8.25 -8.91 12.39
N GLN A 157 -8.84 -7.93 13.07
CA GLN A 157 -9.77 -6.99 12.45
C GLN A 157 -9.10 -6.15 11.35
N ILE A 158 -7.87 -5.70 11.57
CA ILE A 158 -7.08 -4.99 10.53
C ILE A 158 -6.85 -5.91 9.34
N ILE A 159 -6.44 -7.17 9.56
CA ILE A 159 -6.21 -8.16 8.50
C ILE A 159 -7.44 -8.33 7.62
N GLU A 160 -8.63 -8.48 8.20
CA GLU A 160 -9.86 -8.62 7.42
C GLU A 160 -10.15 -7.37 6.58
N ARG A 161 -9.95 -6.15 7.12
CA ARG A 161 -10.16 -4.91 6.36
C ARG A 161 -9.17 -4.75 5.21
N VAL A 162 -7.88 -5.05 5.41
CA VAL A 162 -6.88 -4.94 4.33
C VAL A 162 -7.06 -6.01 3.27
N LYS A 163 -7.54 -7.21 3.65
CA LYS A 163 -7.94 -8.26 2.71
C LYS A 163 -9.11 -7.80 1.81
N GLN A 164 -10.12 -7.13 2.38
CA GLN A 164 -11.22 -6.54 1.61
C GLN A 164 -10.74 -5.47 0.64
N GLN A 165 -9.64 -4.79 0.92
CA GLN A 165 -8.99 -3.84 0.03
C GLN A 165 -8.07 -4.50 -1.02
N GLY A 166 -8.04 -5.84 -1.09
CA GLY A 166 -7.34 -6.61 -2.12
C GLY A 166 -5.87 -6.89 -1.83
N TYR A 167 -5.41 -6.77 -0.57
CA TYR A 167 -4.05 -7.17 -0.19
C TYR A 167 -3.93 -8.68 0.02
N GLU A 168 -2.81 -9.25 -0.39
CA GLU A 168 -2.43 -10.66 -0.14
C GLU A 168 -1.95 -10.84 1.30
N VAL A 169 -2.88 -10.87 2.25
CA VAL A 169 -2.57 -10.91 3.70
C VAL A 169 -1.78 -12.16 4.13
N GLY A 170 -1.85 -13.26 3.38
CA GLY A 170 -1.06 -14.46 3.64
C GLY A 170 0.46 -14.26 3.50
N ARG A 171 0.89 -13.16 2.87
CA ARG A 171 2.31 -12.79 2.73
C ARG A 171 2.81 -11.88 3.86
N LEU A 172 1.94 -11.45 4.78
CA LEU A 172 2.34 -10.56 5.87
C LEU A 172 3.34 -11.25 6.81
N MET A 173 4.38 -10.52 7.13
CA MET A 173 5.40 -10.90 8.10
C MET A 173 5.23 -10.08 9.37
N LYS A 174 5.04 -10.74 10.52
CA LYS A 174 5.08 -10.06 11.82
C LYS A 174 6.51 -9.62 12.12
N THR A 175 6.66 -8.42 12.66
CA THR A 175 7.95 -7.85 13.06
C THR A 175 8.16 -8.08 14.56
N ALA A 176 9.28 -8.72 14.92
CA ALA A 176 9.65 -8.87 16.32
C ALA A 176 10.03 -7.51 16.92
N GLN A 177 9.33 -7.11 17.97
CA GLN A 177 9.59 -5.90 18.74
C GLN A 177 10.14 -6.27 20.13
N PRO A 178 10.87 -5.35 20.81
CA PRO A 178 11.35 -5.58 22.15
C PRO A 178 10.17 -5.83 23.12
N SER A 179 10.41 -6.68 24.12
CA SER A 179 9.50 -6.93 25.23
C SER A 179 9.48 -5.77 26.20
#